data_facaa5115cdb9cb9eec34aeb0eff74a0
#
_entry.id   facaa5115cdb9cb9eec34aeb0eff74a0
#
_cell.length_a   1.000
_cell.length_b   1.000
_cell.length_c   1.000
_cell.angle_alpha   90.00
_cell.angle_beta   90.00
_cell.angle_gamma   90.00
#
_symmetry.space_group_name_H-M   'P 1'
#
loop_
_entity.id
_entity.type
_entity.pdbx_description
1 polymer ?
#
loop_
_entity_poly.entity_id
_entity_poly.type
_entity_poly.pdbx_seq_one_letter_code
_entity_poly.pdbx_strand_id
1 'polypeptide(L)'
;MSLFTQIARLARAQPRIHLITLRRSIGSVSAIDSSIFRTLFGTEEIRKVFDDEAYINRCIDAEAALARAQSHCNVIPPKIGAMVTQKALHSKLDLDRLRRETEIVGYPILPLVRQLSAMCGEEAGRYVHWGATTQDIMDLASVLQMKDGLVIVERLLRDIIATLRELSAKYRDTPMAGRTHLQHALPVTFGYKCAVWLSGFQRHLERLEQLKSRALLVQFGGAAGSLASLGEGDDGLRVRRALAEELGLADPPITWHVARDGVAEIANFLALMGGSMGKLALDIIVMSSNELGEVSEPFVPHRGASSTMPQKRNPISSEVILAASKVLRSNAGLVLDGMVADFERASGPWHLEWVAVPESFVIAVGALSQTHFALSGLCVHSKQMLDNLHSTKGLIVAEAVMMGLAPHVGRNKAHDIVYEACRESIEKDRTLLECLLEKPEVTSKMSTEQVSKLCDPVNYLGASGRMVDDVLAVD
;
A
#
# COMPACT_ATOMS: atom_id res chain seq x y z
N MET A 1 -19.54 50.76 58.94
CA MET A 1 -18.45 49.80 58.77
C MET A 1 -17.90 49.92 57.32
N SER A 2 -16.69 50.37 57.23
CA SER A 2 -16.13 51.12 56.12
C SER A 2 -15.67 50.28 54.95
N LEU A 3 -15.68 50.89 53.78
CA LEU A 3 -15.21 50.44 52.46
C LEU A 3 -13.78 49.82 52.47
N PHE A 4 -13.03 50.07 53.53
CA PHE A 4 -11.65 49.54 53.73
C PHE A 4 -11.59 48.04 54.04
N THR A 5 -12.67 47.45 54.53
CA THR A 5 -12.66 45.97 54.87
C THR A 5 -13.00 45.11 53.68
N GLN A 6 -13.50 45.66 52.56
CA GLN A 6 -13.75 44.94 51.34
C GLN A 6 -12.52 44.90 50.42
N ILE A 7 -11.66 45.92 50.46
CA ILE A 7 -10.43 45.97 49.64
C ILE A 7 -9.34 45.02 50.16
N ALA A 8 -9.30 44.75 51.46
CA ALA A 8 -8.34 43.83 52.07
C ALA A 8 -8.61 42.32 51.77
N ARG A 9 -9.81 41.97 51.28
CA ARG A 9 -10.16 40.60 50.87
C ARG A 9 -9.85 40.28 49.41
N LEU A 10 -9.59 41.30 48.57
CA LEU A 10 -9.24 41.14 47.16
C LEU A 10 -7.71 41.01 46.93
N ALA A 11 -6.87 41.23 47.93
CA ALA A 11 -5.43 41.24 47.81
C ALA A 11 -4.76 39.89 48.18
N ARG A 12 -5.52 38.79 48.38
CA ARG A 12 -4.98 37.44 48.65
C ARG A 12 -5.44 36.35 47.65
N ALA A 13 -5.85 36.74 46.47
CA ALA A 13 -5.92 35.80 45.36
C ALA A 13 -4.53 35.75 44.69
N GLN A 14 -3.65 34.85 45.13
CA GLN A 14 -2.49 34.47 44.33
C GLN A 14 -3.01 34.04 42.98
N PRO A 15 -2.46 34.56 41.87
CA PRO A 15 -2.77 33.97 40.56
C PRO A 15 -2.30 32.53 40.63
N ARG A 16 -3.23 31.56 40.62
CA ARG A 16 -2.92 30.20 40.20
C ARG A 16 -2.35 30.36 38.80
N ILE A 17 -1.03 30.31 38.70
CA ILE A 17 -0.35 30.02 37.44
C ILE A 17 -0.89 28.64 37.05
N HIS A 18 -1.96 28.65 36.24
CA HIS A 18 -2.29 27.51 35.43
C HIS A 18 -1.04 27.31 34.61
N LEU A 19 -0.25 26.31 34.95
CA LEU A 19 0.61 25.64 33.98
C LEU A 19 -0.34 25.24 32.84
N ILE A 20 -0.45 26.12 31.84
CA ILE A 20 -0.92 25.78 30.53
C ILE A 20 0.15 24.77 30.06
N THR A 21 -0.05 23.50 30.39
CA THR A 21 0.49 22.44 29.58
C THR A 21 0.09 22.83 28.16
N LEU A 22 1.03 23.30 27.37
CA LEU A 22 0.88 23.47 25.94
C LEU A 22 0.41 22.10 25.44
N ARG A 23 -0.91 21.90 25.40
CA ARG A 23 -1.50 20.86 24.58
C ARG A 23 -0.96 21.17 23.20
N ARG A 24 -0.08 20.32 22.69
CA ARG A 24 0.31 20.36 21.27
C ARG A 24 -0.97 20.60 20.50
N SER A 25 -1.06 21.72 19.80
CA SER A 25 -2.19 22.03 18.95
C SER A 25 -2.46 20.79 18.09
N ILE A 26 -3.67 20.21 18.19
CA ILE A 26 -4.11 19.15 17.30
C ILE A 26 -4.46 19.86 15.98
N GLY A 27 -3.44 20.42 15.33
CA GLY A 27 -3.57 21.10 14.05
C GLY A 27 -3.02 20.20 12.96
N SER A 28 -3.90 19.61 12.16
CA SER A 28 -3.57 19.00 10.88
C SER A 28 -4.56 19.49 9.85
N VAL A 29 -4.09 19.77 8.64
CA VAL A 29 -4.92 20.18 7.50
C VAL A 29 -5.20 19.02 6.55
N SER A 30 -4.58 17.86 6.79
CA SER A 30 -4.72 16.64 5.99
C SER A 30 -5.24 15.49 6.83
N ALA A 31 -6.14 14.68 6.28
CA ALA A 31 -6.60 13.46 6.94
C ALA A 31 -5.46 12.46 7.19
N ILE A 32 -4.41 12.50 6.38
CA ILE A 32 -3.24 11.61 6.48
C ILE A 32 -2.46 11.87 7.77
N ASP A 33 -2.24 13.13 8.13
CA ASP A 33 -1.51 13.52 9.35
C ASP A 33 -2.43 13.84 10.54
N SER A 34 -3.74 13.72 10.33
CA SER A 34 -4.71 14.00 11.38
C SER A 34 -4.60 13.00 12.53
N SER A 35 -4.57 13.49 13.75
CA SER A 35 -4.69 12.66 14.95
C SER A 35 -6.06 11.97 15.08
N ILE A 36 -7.10 12.49 14.39
CA ILE A 36 -8.45 11.93 14.40
C ILE A 36 -8.57 10.76 13.41
N PHE A 37 -8.02 10.92 12.20
CA PHE A 37 -8.11 9.92 11.12
C PHE A 37 -6.86 9.05 10.99
N ARG A 38 -5.93 9.15 11.93
CA ARG A 38 -4.58 8.59 11.88
C ARG A 38 -4.54 7.10 11.53
N THR A 39 -5.40 6.30 12.14
CA THR A 39 -5.45 4.84 11.94
C THR A 39 -6.21 4.39 10.69
N LEU A 40 -6.94 5.30 10.04
CA LEU A 40 -7.61 5.00 8.77
C LEU A 40 -6.62 5.04 7.60
N PHE A 41 -5.73 6.06 7.57
CA PHE A 41 -4.82 6.30 6.44
C PHE A 41 -3.37 5.96 6.73
N GLY A 42 -3.06 5.21 7.78
CA GLY A 42 -1.71 4.81 8.11
C GLY A 42 -1.66 3.96 9.36
N THR A 43 -0.47 3.51 9.72
CA THR A 43 -0.21 2.85 11.00
C THR A 43 0.84 3.62 11.80
N GLU A 44 0.89 3.38 13.11
CA GLU A 44 1.88 4.00 13.97
C GLU A 44 3.30 3.55 13.60
N GLU A 45 3.44 2.30 13.15
CA GLU A 45 4.71 1.71 12.74
C GLU A 45 5.33 2.46 11.56
N ILE A 46 4.56 2.68 10.48
CA ILE A 46 5.09 3.37 9.29
C ILE A 46 5.37 4.85 9.55
N ARG A 47 4.57 5.50 10.41
CA ARG A 47 4.79 6.90 10.78
C ARG A 47 6.12 7.11 11.51
N LYS A 48 6.52 6.15 12.35
CA LYS A 48 7.83 6.17 13.01
C LYS A 48 9.00 5.99 12.06
N VAL A 49 8.78 5.49 10.85
CA VAL A 49 9.81 5.43 9.81
C VAL A 49 9.99 6.77 9.11
N PHE A 50 8.90 7.55 8.96
CA PHE A 50 8.89 8.77 8.15
C PHE A 50 8.65 10.06 8.94
N ASP A 51 8.68 10.02 10.29
CA ASP A 51 8.60 11.25 11.08
C ASP A 51 9.92 12.04 11.05
N ASP A 52 9.87 13.29 11.49
CA ASP A 52 11.03 14.20 11.48
C ASP A 52 12.20 13.65 12.29
N GLU A 53 11.93 12.97 13.42
CA GLU A 53 12.97 12.39 14.27
C GLU A 53 13.68 11.25 13.53
N ALA A 54 12.95 10.35 12.88
CA ALA A 54 13.51 9.28 12.08
C ALA A 54 14.32 9.82 10.90
N TYR A 55 13.79 10.82 10.17
CA TYR A 55 14.50 11.42 9.05
C TYR A 55 15.84 12.02 9.47
N ILE A 56 15.88 12.80 10.55
CA ILE A 56 17.13 13.39 11.07
C ILE A 56 18.08 12.32 11.59
N ASN A 57 17.57 11.26 12.23
CA ASN A 57 18.39 10.12 12.62
C ASN A 57 19.03 9.44 11.40
N ARG A 58 18.30 9.26 10.29
CA ARG A 58 18.86 8.69 9.05
C ARG A 58 19.91 9.60 8.42
N CYS A 59 19.75 10.93 8.51
CA CYS A 59 20.82 11.86 8.08
C CYS A 59 22.08 11.69 8.95
N ILE A 60 21.96 11.54 10.26
CA ILE A 60 23.08 11.29 11.18
C ILE A 60 23.73 9.94 10.90
N ASP A 61 22.93 8.89 10.70
CA ASP A 61 23.43 7.56 10.33
C ASP A 61 24.27 7.61 9.04
N ALA A 62 23.78 8.35 8.02
CA ALA A 62 24.49 8.55 6.75
C ALA A 62 25.84 9.29 6.95
N GLU A 63 25.87 10.36 7.73
CA GLU A 63 27.11 11.10 8.04
C GLU A 63 28.10 10.24 8.82
N ALA A 64 27.63 9.48 9.81
CA ALA A 64 28.47 8.59 10.60
C ALA A 64 29.02 7.41 9.76
N ALA A 65 28.18 6.83 8.91
CA ALA A 65 28.58 5.78 7.97
C ALA A 65 29.60 6.29 6.95
N LEU A 66 29.39 7.50 6.42
CA LEU A 66 30.34 8.15 5.50
C LEU A 66 31.70 8.34 6.17
N ALA A 67 31.74 8.85 7.40
CA ALA A 67 32.98 9.01 8.14
C ALA A 67 33.69 7.67 8.41
N ARG A 68 32.94 6.59 8.69
CA ARG A 68 33.53 5.24 8.86
C ARG A 68 34.09 4.71 7.54
N ALA A 69 33.34 4.81 6.45
CA ALA A 69 33.77 4.40 5.12
C ALA A 69 35.05 5.14 4.67
N GLN A 70 35.11 6.44 4.90
CA GLN A 70 36.29 7.26 4.60
C GLN A 70 37.51 6.91 5.47
N SER A 71 37.29 6.65 6.76
CA SER A 71 38.34 6.17 7.65
C SER A 71 38.88 4.79 7.23
N HIS A 72 37.98 3.89 6.84
CA HIS A 72 38.33 2.55 6.34
C HIS A 72 39.18 2.64 5.05
N CYS A 73 38.82 3.56 4.16
CA CYS A 73 39.56 3.81 2.90
C CYS A 73 40.83 4.68 3.08
N ASN A 74 41.15 5.10 4.29
CA ASN A 74 42.26 6.03 4.61
C ASN A 74 42.19 7.39 3.90
N VAL A 75 40.98 7.85 3.53
CA VAL A 75 40.73 9.18 2.97
C VAL A 75 40.74 10.25 4.08
N ILE A 76 40.29 9.86 5.27
CA ILE A 76 40.44 10.63 6.51
C ILE A 76 41.17 9.78 7.55
N PRO A 77 41.72 10.40 8.63
CA PRO A 77 42.45 9.61 9.65
C PRO A 77 41.61 8.45 10.23
N PRO A 78 42.20 7.26 10.42
CA PRO A 78 41.44 6.03 10.75
C PRO A 78 40.55 6.11 12.00
N LYS A 79 40.89 6.94 12.99
CA LYS A 79 40.12 7.09 14.25
C LYS A 79 38.87 7.95 14.11
N ILE A 80 38.75 8.77 13.05
CA ILE A 80 37.70 9.78 12.92
C ILE A 80 36.32 9.15 12.79
N GLY A 81 36.18 8.09 11.99
CA GLY A 81 34.89 7.41 11.81
C GLY A 81 34.27 6.95 13.12
N ALA A 82 35.08 6.34 13.98
CA ALA A 82 34.63 5.93 15.32
C ALA A 82 34.27 7.13 16.21
N MET A 83 35.07 8.20 16.15
CA MET A 83 34.82 9.42 16.94
C MET A 83 33.51 10.10 16.51
N VAL A 84 33.24 10.23 15.21
CA VAL A 84 32.00 10.79 14.69
C VAL A 84 30.81 9.93 15.12
N THR A 85 30.89 8.60 14.94
CA THR A 85 29.83 7.67 15.34
C THR A 85 29.47 7.78 16.83
N GLN A 86 30.48 7.93 17.70
CA GLN A 86 30.25 8.06 19.13
C GLN A 86 29.64 9.39 19.57
N LYS A 87 29.95 10.47 18.83
CA LYS A 87 29.63 11.84 19.25
C LYS A 87 28.42 12.43 18.55
N ALA A 88 28.14 12.00 17.32
CA ALA A 88 27.01 12.47 16.51
C ALA A 88 25.70 11.82 16.98
N LEU A 89 25.07 12.39 18.02
CA LEU A 89 23.87 11.87 18.65
C LEU A 89 22.69 12.81 18.42
N HIS A 90 21.56 12.28 17.93
CA HIS A 90 20.32 13.02 17.76
C HIS A 90 19.88 13.73 19.04
N SER A 91 19.97 13.08 20.19
CA SER A 91 19.52 13.63 21.48
C SER A 91 20.23 14.93 21.92
N LYS A 92 21.31 15.32 21.23
CA LYS A 92 22.05 16.54 21.48
C LYS A 92 21.78 17.66 20.48
N LEU A 93 20.93 17.43 19.49
CA LEU A 93 20.57 18.44 18.50
C LEU A 93 19.61 19.48 19.09
N ASP A 94 19.82 20.73 18.75
CA ASP A 94 18.84 21.81 18.89
C ASP A 94 17.91 21.79 17.67
N LEU A 95 16.78 21.08 17.79
CA LEU A 95 15.81 20.93 16.71
C LEU A 95 15.12 22.26 16.35
N ASP A 96 14.91 23.14 17.31
CA ASP A 96 14.31 24.46 17.05
C ASP A 96 15.27 25.35 16.25
N ARG A 97 16.56 25.27 16.54
CA ARG A 97 17.58 25.93 15.74
C ARG A 97 17.67 25.31 14.34
N LEU A 98 17.66 23.98 14.25
CA LEU A 98 17.67 23.26 12.97
C LEU A 98 16.52 23.71 12.08
N ARG A 99 15.30 23.78 12.63
CA ARG A 99 14.10 24.25 11.91
C ARG A 99 14.26 25.68 11.38
N ARG A 100 14.63 26.64 12.26
CA ARG A 100 14.82 28.04 11.84
C ARG A 100 15.88 28.21 10.78
N GLU A 101 17.01 27.51 10.90
CA GLU A 101 18.09 27.60 9.92
C GLU A 101 17.73 26.91 8.60
N THR A 102 16.93 25.82 8.64
CA THR A 102 16.41 25.16 7.43
C THR A 102 15.51 26.08 6.62
N GLU A 103 14.63 26.87 7.28
CA GLU A 103 13.79 27.85 6.59
C GLU A 103 14.62 28.92 5.84
N ILE A 104 15.79 29.25 6.34
CA ILE A 104 16.70 30.23 5.70
C ILE A 104 17.50 29.58 4.55
N VAL A 105 18.03 28.38 4.79
CA VAL A 105 18.90 27.67 3.83
C VAL A 105 18.13 26.98 2.72
N GLY A 106 16.88 26.56 3.00
CA GLY A 106 16.03 25.75 2.15
C GLY A 106 16.25 24.23 2.31
N TYR A 107 17.29 23.80 3.04
CA TYR A 107 17.68 22.40 3.25
C TYR A 107 18.21 22.18 4.66
N PRO A 108 17.97 21.00 5.29
CA PRO A 108 18.35 20.77 6.69
C PRO A 108 19.84 20.43 6.87
N ILE A 109 20.58 20.05 5.81
CA ILE A 109 21.90 19.43 5.96
C ILE A 109 22.97 20.43 6.42
N LEU A 110 23.05 21.64 5.87
CA LEU A 110 24.05 22.60 6.32
C LEU A 110 23.91 22.95 7.82
N PRO A 111 22.70 23.26 8.36
CA PRO A 111 22.54 23.48 9.80
C PRO A 111 22.77 22.20 10.63
N LEU A 112 22.42 21.02 10.12
CA LEU A 112 22.70 19.75 10.78
C LEU A 112 24.21 19.52 10.90
N VAL A 113 24.96 19.62 9.80
CA VAL A 113 26.41 19.44 9.75
C VAL A 113 27.14 20.40 10.71
N ARG A 114 26.67 21.66 10.81
CA ARG A 114 27.24 22.61 11.79
C ARG A 114 27.09 22.13 13.23
N GLN A 115 25.93 21.60 13.57
CA GLN A 115 25.70 21.06 14.91
C GLN A 115 26.50 19.77 15.14
N LEU A 116 26.55 18.85 14.17
CA LEU A 116 27.33 17.61 14.27
C LEU A 116 28.82 17.90 14.40
N SER A 117 29.37 18.82 13.59
CA SER A 117 30.77 19.23 13.67
C SER A 117 31.12 19.79 15.07
N ALA A 118 30.25 20.64 15.61
CA ALA A 118 30.44 21.17 16.96
C ALA A 118 30.41 20.09 18.04
N MET A 119 29.49 19.12 17.94
CA MET A 119 29.41 17.97 18.87
C MET A 119 30.63 17.06 18.78
N CYS A 120 31.18 16.85 17.57
CA CYS A 120 32.36 16.02 17.35
C CYS A 120 33.65 16.66 17.87
N GLY A 121 33.63 17.97 18.10
CA GLY A 121 34.78 18.73 18.59
C GLY A 121 35.83 19.04 17.50
N GLU A 122 36.90 19.73 17.88
CA GLU A 122 37.84 20.27 16.90
C GLU A 122 38.52 19.19 16.03
N GLU A 123 38.85 18.06 16.58
CA GLU A 123 39.58 17.00 15.86
C GLU A 123 38.69 16.28 14.84
N ALA A 124 37.54 15.76 15.26
CA ALA A 124 36.68 14.98 14.39
C ALA A 124 35.71 15.86 13.60
N GLY A 125 35.28 16.99 14.14
CA GLY A 125 34.28 17.87 13.53
C GLY A 125 34.72 18.46 12.18
N ARG A 126 36.03 18.60 11.94
CA ARG A 126 36.56 19.07 10.65
C ARG A 126 36.44 18.08 9.50
N TYR A 127 36.07 16.81 9.82
CA TYR A 127 35.89 15.74 8.83
C TYR A 127 34.45 15.34 8.65
N VAL A 128 33.49 15.90 9.39
CA VAL A 128 32.07 15.69 9.16
C VAL A 128 31.70 16.24 7.79
N HIS A 129 30.88 15.49 7.03
CA HIS A 129 30.45 15.87 5.69
C HIS A 129 31.58 15.98 4.65
N TRP A 130 32.69 15.26 4.84
CA TRP A 130 33.86 15.39 3.99
C TRP A 130 33.60 14.89 2.56
N GLY A 131 33.67 15.78 1.59
CA GLY A 131 33.45 15.48 0.17
C GLY A 131 31.99 15.26 -0.23
N ALA A 132 31.05 15.26 0.71
CA ALA A 132 29.63 15.09 0.43
C ALA A 132 28.95 16.40 0.01
N THR A 133 27.75 16.28 -0.53
CA THR A 133 26.83 17.38 -0.77
C THR A 133 25.51 17.14 -0.03
N THR A 134 24.72 18.20 0.15
CA THR A 134 23.38 18.15 0.75
C THR A 134 22.54 16.99 0.23
N GLN A 135 22.51 16.81 -1.11
CA GLN A 135 21.66 15.76 -1.72
C GLN A 135 22.17 14.36 -1.42
N ASP A 136 23.48 14.12 -1.31
CA ASP A 136 24.02 12.81 -0.93
C ASP A 136 23.39 12.31 0.38
N ILE A 137 23.36 13.18 1.40
CA ILE A 137 22.84 12.83 2.72
C ILE A 137 21.31 12.72 2.74
N MET A 138 20.62 13.63 2.05
CA MET A 138 19.16 13.59 1.98
C MET A 138 18.66 12.36 1.22
N ASP A 139 19.30 12.02 0.09
CA ASP A 139 18.96 10.83 -0.68
C ASP A 139 19.26 9.55 0.12
N LEU A 140 20.40 9.48 0.81
CA LEU A 140 20.70 8.35 1.71
C LEU A 140 19.66 8.20 2.81
N ALA A 141 19.26 9.28 3.47
CA ALA A 141 18.23 9.24 4.50
C ALA A 141 16.90 8.74 3.93
N SER A 142 16.49 9.25 2.76
CA SER A 142 15.26 8.83 2.08
C SER A 142 15.31 7.35 1.66
N VAL A 143 16.43 6.88 1.10
CA VAL A 143 16.60 5.46 0.71
C VAL A 143 16.55 4.55 1.92
N LEU A 144 17.16 4.93 3.05
CA LEU A 144 17.10 4.17 4.29
C LEU A 144 15.66 4.10 4.85
N GLN A 145 14.92 5.23 4.82
CA GLN A 145 13.51 5.21 5.21
C GLN A 145 12.66 4.34 4.25
N MET A 146 12.88 4.45 2.92
CA MET A 146 12.22 3.58 1.94
C MET A 146 12.53 2.11 2.17
N LYS A 147 13.80 1.76 2.48
CA LYS A 147 14.21 0.39 2.82
C LYS A 147 13.44 -0.14 4.02
N ASP A 148 13.36 0.63 5.11
CA ASP A 148 12.61 0.27 6.31
C ASP A 148 11.10 0.16 6.03
N GLY A 149 10.55 1.09 5.26
CA GLY A 149 9.16 1.07 4.82
C GLY A 149 8.81 -0.16 3.98
N LEU A 150 9.70 -0.57 3.07
CA LEU A 150 9.52 -1.78 2.26
C LEU A 150 9.53 -3.06 3.09
N VAL A 151 10.26 -3.12 4.20
CA VAL A 151 10.21 -4.26 5.14
C VAL A 151 8.80 -4.40 5.74
N ILE A 152 8.17 -3.29 6.12
CA ILE A 152 6.80 -3.30 6.64
C ILE A 152 5.80 -3.70 5.54
N VAL A 153 5.96 -3.17 4.34
CA VAL A 153 5.14 -3.52 3.16
C VAL A 153 5.25 -5.02 2.87
N GLU A 154 6.46 -5.57 2.84
CA GLU A 154 6.68 -7.00 2.58
C GLU A 154 5.98 -7.89 3.60
N ARG A 155 6.12 -7.59 4.89
CA ARG A 155 5.45 -8.34 5.96
C ARG A 155 3.94 -8.36 5.79
N LEU A 156 3.30 -7.18 5.61
CA LEU A 156 1.86 -7.08 5.43
C LEU A 156 1.37 -7.75 4.13
N LEU A 157 2.17 -7.68 3.08
CA LEU A 157 1.89 -8.36 1.81
C LEU A 157 1.88 -9.88 2.00
N ARG A 158 2.84 -10.44 2.74
CA ARG A 158 2.89 -11.86 3.10
C ARG A 158 1.70 -12.28 3.97
N ASP A 159 1.29 -11.46 4.93
CA ASP A 159 0.11 -11.70 5.77
C ASP A 159 -1.18 -11.76 4.93
N ILE A 160 -1.34 -10.86 3.96
CA ILE A 160 -2.47 -10.86 3.02
C ILE A 160 -2.45 -12.10 2.13
N ILE A 161 -1.28 -12.48 1.60
CA ILE A 161 -1.11 -13.69 0.79
C ILE A 161 -1.53 -14.92 1.59
N ALA A 162 -1.06 -15.06 2.83
CA ALA A 162 -1.44 -16.18 3.70
C ALA A 162 -2.95 -16.25 3.92
N THR A 163 -3.58 -15.12 4.24
CA THR A 163 -5.04 -15.03 4.42
C THR A 163 -5.81 -15.38 3.14
N LEU A 164 -5.36 -14.90 1.98
CA LEU A 164 -5.99 -15.22 0.71
C LEU A 164 -5.81 -16.69 0.31
N ARG A 165 -4.70 -17.32 0.67
CA ARG A 165 -4.50 -18.78 0.50
C ARG A 165 -5.54 -19.57 1.31
N GLU A 166 -5.74 -19.20 2.58
CA GLU A 166 -6.75 -19.82 3.44
C GLU A 166 -8.17 -19.65 2.88
N LEU A 167 -8.54 -18.44 2.46
CA LEU A 167 -9.86 -18.16 1.87
C LEU A 167 -10.05 -18.92 0.55
N SER A 168 -9.05 -18.96 -0.31
CA SER A 168 -9.10 -19.67 -1.59
C SER A 168 -9.32 -21.18 -1.38
N ALA A 169 -8.59 -21.79 -0.45
CA ALA A 169 -8.71 -23.20 -0.12
C ALA A 169 -10.06 -23.51 0.55
N LYS A 170 -10.46 -22.71 1.55
CA LYS A 170 -11.69 -22.92 2.31
C LYS A 170 -12.95 -22.86 1.44
N TYR A 171 -12.99 -21.94 0.49
CA TYR A 171 -14.16 -21.69 -0.36
C TYR A 171 -13.95 -22.18 -1.80
N ARG A 172 -13.01 -23.09 -1.99
CA ARG A 172 -12.63 -23.68 -3.29
C ARG A 172 -13.84 -24.09 -4.13
N ASP A 173 -14.81 -24.74 -3.49
CA ASP A 173 -15.98 -25.34 -4.14
C ASP A 173 -17.29 -24.62 -3.78
N THR A 174 -17.22 -23.41 -3.18
CA THR A 174 -18.42 -22.62 -2.83
C THR A 174 -18.95 -21.90 -4.08
N PRO A 175 -20.10 -22.31 -4.64
CA PRO A 175 -20.63 -21.76 -5.88
C PRO A 175 -21.19 -20.36 -5.66
N MET A 176 -20.99 -19.49 -6.65
CA MET A 176 -21.55 -18.14 -6.71
C MET A 176 -21.77 -17.70 -8.16
N ALA A 177 -22.57 -16.65 -8.36
CA ALA A 177 -22.70 -16.04 -9.67
C ALA A 177 -21.43 -15.26 -10.05
N GLY A 178 -20.78 -15.65 -11.13
CA GLY A 178 -19.82 -14.78 -11.81
C GLY A 178 -20.57 -13.65 -12.52
N ARG A 179 -20.03 -12.43 -12.44
CA ARG A 179 -20.65 -11.24 -13.02
C ARG A 179 -19.71 -10.54 -13.98
N THR A 180 -20.22 -10.26 -15.18
CA THR A 180 -19.59 -9.36 -16.17
C THR A 180 -20.54 -8.20 -16.41
N HIS A 181 -20.02 -6.97 -16.48
CA HIS A 181 -20.85 -5.77 -16.60
C HIS A 181 -21.95 -5.67 -15.53
N LEU A 182 -21.68 -6.18 -14.33
CA LEU A 182 -22.62 -6.31 -13.19
C LEU A 182 -23.84 -7.20 -13.47
N GLN A 183 -23.87 -7.96 -14.58
CA GLN A 183 -24.89 -8.95 -14.91
C GLN A 183 -24.37 -10.35 -14.59
N HIS A 184 -25.27 -11.29 -14.24
CA HIS A 184 -24.93 -12.70 -14.14
C HIS A 184 -24.42 -13.19 -15.49
N ALA A 185 -23.24 -13.81 -15.49
CA ALA A 185 -22.63 -14.40 -16.67
C ALA A 185 -22.67 -15.93 -16.57
N LEU A 186 -21.74 -16.50 -15.81
CA LEU A 186 -21.65 -17.95 -15.58
C LEU A 186 -21.38 -18.23 -14.10
N PRO A 187 -21.66 -19.45 -13.61
CA PRO A 187 -21.28 -19.87 -12.27
C PRO A 187 -19.76 -19.92 -12.12
N VAL A 188 -19.25 -19.46 -10.97
CA VAL A 188 -17.86 -19.61 -10.52
C VAL A 188 -17.85 -20.04 -9.06
N THR A 189 -16.67 -20.18 -8.44
CA THR A 189 -16.60 -20.35 -6.98
C THR A 189 -16.05 -19.12 -6.28
N PHE A 190 -16.39 -18.93 -5.01
CA PHE A 190 -15.80 -17.85 -4.22
C PHE A 190 -14.30 -18.07 -4.01
N GLY A 191 -13.86 -19.33 -3.86
CA GLY A 191 -12.43 -19.65 -3.83
C GLY A 191 -11.69 -19.24 -5.10
N TYR A 192 -12.30 -19.41 -6.28
CA TYR A 192 -11.76 -18.92 -7.55
C TYR A 192 -11.58 -17.38 -7.53
N LYS A 193 -12.59 -16.65 -7.05
CA LYS A 193 -12.48 -15.19 -6.90
C LYS A 193 -11.32 -14.79 -5.97
N CYS A 194 -11.17 -15.47 -4.82
CA CYS A 194 -10.06 -15.25 -3.89
C CYS A 194 -8.70 -15.59 -4.53
N ALA A 195 -8.62 -16.69 -5.32
CA ALA A 195 -7.41 -17.10 -6.01
C ALA A 195 -6.96 -16.09 -7.10
N VAL A 196 -7.91 -15.43 -7.77
CA VAL A 196 -7.61 -14.32 -8.69
C VAL A 196 -6.95 -13.17 -7.96
N TRP A 197 -7.44 -12.78 -6.77
CA TRP A 197 -6.80 -11.76 -5.94
C TRP A 197 -5.42 -12.25 -5.46
N LEU A 198 -5.33 -13.47 -4.92
CA LEU A 198 -4.08 -14.08 -4.44
C LEU A 198 -2.97 -14.01 -5.48
N SER A 199 -3.24 -14.46 -6.69
CA SER A 199 -2.29 -14.46 -7.81
C SER A 199 -1.73 -13.05 -8.10
N GLY A 200 -2.55 -11.99 -7.93
CA GLY A 200 -2.12 -10.61 -8.04
C GLY A 200 -1.10 -10.21 -6.96
N PHE A 201 -1.38 -10.60 -5.70
CA PHE A 201 -0.52 -10.29 -4.55
C PHE A 201 0.80 -11.08 -4.59
N GLN A 202 0.79 -12.34 -5.03
CA GLN A 202 2.01 -13.12 -5.26
C GLN A 202 2.96 -12.40 -6.24
N ARG A 203 2.44 -11.91 -7.37
CA ARG A 203 3.24 -11.11 -8.32
C ARG A 203 3.74 -9.79 -7.75
N HIS A 204 3.06 -9.20 -6.75
CA HIS A 204 3.58 -8.01 -6.06
C HIS A 204 4.77 -8.35 -5.17
N LEU A 205 4.78 -9.52 -4.53
CA LEU A 205 5.94 -9.98 -3.76
C LEU A 205 7.16 -10.18 -4.66
N GLU A 206 6.99 -10.80 -5.83
CA GLU A 206 8.06 -10.94 -6.83
C GLU A 206 8.61 -9.58 -7.28
N ARG A 207 7.73 -8.60 -7.59
CA ARG A 207 8.14 -7.24 -7.97
C ARG A 207 8.94 -6.57 -6.87
N LEU A 208 8.51 -6.73 -5.62
CA LEU A 208 9.21 -6.15 -4.47
C LEU A 208 10.65 -6.68 -4.38
N GLU A 209 10.87 -7.97 -4.53
CA GLU A 209 12.21 -8.53 -4.52
C GLU A 209 13.06 -8.02 -5.70
N GLN A 210 12.47 -7.96 -6.89
CA GLN A 210 13.18 -7.52 -8.09
C GLN A 210 13.57 -6.04 -8.05
N LEU A 211 12.76 -5.16 -7.46
CA LEU A 211 13.05 -3.72 -7.43
C LEU A 211 14.16 -3.34 -6.45
N LYS A 212 14.35 -4.10 -5.36
CA LYS A 212 15.31 -3.77 -4.29
C LYS A 212 16.71 -3.49 -4.83
N SER A 213 17.21 -4.30 -5.75
CA SER A 213 18.55 -4.19 -6.32
C SER A 213 18.74 -2.95 -7.21
N ARG A 214 17.68 -2.40 -7.79
CA ARG A 214 17.72 -1.23 -8.67
C ARG A 214 17.40 0.07 -7.95
N ALA A 215 16.62 0.02 -6.86
CA ALA A 215 16.09 1.20 -6.20
C ALA A 215 16.76 1.52 -4.86
N LEU A 216 17.28 0.51 -4.14
CA LEU A 216 17.95 0.72 -2.85
C LEU A 216 19.46 0.90 -3.06
N LEU A 217 19.83 2.05 -3.64
CA LEU A 217 21.18 2.39 -4.03
C LEU A 217 21.82 3.39 -3.05
N VAL A 218 23.14 3.28 -2.84
CA VAL A 218 23.92 4.30 -2.16
C VAL A 218 24.01 5.56 -3.03
N GLN A 219 23.91 6.73 -2.40
CA GLN A 219 24.19 8.02 -3.05
C GLN A 219 25.42 8.66 -2.40
N PHE A 220 26.47 8.85 -3.20
CA PHE A 220 27.64 9.62 -2.83
C PHE A 220 28.35 10.10 -4.10
N GLY A 221 28.27 11.38 -4.39
CA GLY A 221 28.75 11.97 -5.63
C GLY A 221 29.42 13.34 -5.46
N GLY A 222 29.22 13.99 -4.32
CA GLY A 222 29.69 15.34 -4.08
C GLY A 222 28.91 16.39 -4.90
N ALA A 223 29.50 17.55 -5.09
CA ALA A 223 28.82 18.75 -5.58
C ALA A 223 28.11 18.58 -6.94
N ALA A 224 28.71 17.85 -7.87
CA ALA A 224 28.18 17.63 -9.23
C ALA A 224 28.25 16.17 -9.68
N GLY A 225 28.33 15.23 -8.74
CA GLY A 225 28.30 13.80 -9.04
C GLY A 225 29.63 13.16 -9.40
N SER A 226 30.72 13.92 -9.51
CA SER A 226 32.00 13.45 -9.99
C SER A 226 32.99 13.03 -8.91
N LEU A 227 32.65 13.23 -7.61
CA LEU A 227 33.54 13.01 -6.46
C LEU A 227 34.88 13.79 -6.53
N ALA A 228 34.94 14.86 -7.31
CA ALA A 228 36.16 15.64 -7.58
C ALA A 228 36.88 16.14 -6.32
N SER A 229 36.14 16.35 -5.22
CA SER A 229 36.74 16.75 -3.92
C SER A 229 37.61 15.67 -3.27
N LEU A 230 37.55 14.42 -3.75
CA LEU A 230 38.35 13.28 -3.27
C LEU A 230 39.52 12.94 -4.22
N GLY A 231 39.81 13.82 -5.23
CA GLY A 231 40.88 13.66 -6.16
C GLY A 231 40.53 12.93 -7.46
N GLU A 232 41.54 12.79 -8.34
CA GLU A 232 41.36 12.14 -9.66
C GLU A 232 41.49 10.62 -9.63
N GLY A 233 41.81 10.02 -8.47
CA GLY A 233 41.98 8.59 -8.31
C GLY A 233 40.67 7.84 -7.95
N ASP A 234 40.82 6.60 -7.56
CA ASP A 234 39.69 5.72 -7.19
C ASP A 234 39.16 5.92 -5.77
N ASP A 235 39.71 6.87 -5.00
CA ASP A 235 39.34 7.05 -3.59
C ASP A 235 37.87 7.32 -3.39
N GLY A 236 37.26 8.17 -4.21
CA GLY A 236 35.83 8.44 -4.16
C GLY A 236 34.98 7.19 -4.41
N LEU A 237 35.35 6.38 -5.40
CA LEU A 237 34.63 5.15 -5.73
C LEU A 237 34.82 4.06 -4.65
N ARG A 238 36.00 3.97 -4.04
CA ARG A 238 36.27 3.07 -2.92
C ARG A 238 35.43 3.45 -1.68
N VAL A 239 35.36 4.75 -1.38
CA VAL A 239 34.52 5.26 -0.29
C VAL A 239 33.05 4.98 -0.56
N ARG A 240 32.54 5.22 -1.79
CA ARG A 240 31.14 4.96 -2.12
C ARG A 240 30.79 3.48 -1.94
N ARG A 241 31.66 2.55 -2.37
CA ARG A 241 31.48 1.11 -2.17
C ARG A 241 31.47 0.74 -0.68
N ALA A 242 32.43 1.25 0.09
CA ALA A 242 32.47 1.01 1.54
C ALA A 242 31.23 1.58 2.25
N LEU A 243 30.72 2.73 1.81
CA LEU A 243 29.49 3.33 2.32
C LEU A 243 28.26 2.48 1.97
N ALA A 244 28.22 1.88 0.77
CA ALA A 244 27.17 0.94 0.39
C ALA A 244 27.14 -0.28 1.32
N GLU A 245 28.29 -0.87 1.62
CA GLU A 245 28.44 -1.99 2.55
C GLU A 245 27.99 -1.60 3.97
N GLU A 246 28.42 -0.46 4.48
CA GLU A 246 28.03 0.09 5.80
C GLU A 246 26.52 0.26 5.98
N LEU A 247 25.83 0.70 4.91
CA LEU A 247 24.38 0.98 4.94
C LEU A 247 23.54 -0.21 4.45
N GLY A 248 24.19 -1.27 3.94
CA GLY A 248 23.49 -2.41 3.33
C GLY A 248 22.66 -2.00 2.13
N LEU A 249 23.23 -1.16 1.26
CA LEU A 249 22.67 -0.68 -0.01
C LEU A 249 23.51 -1.23 -1.18
N ALA A 250 22.97 -1.17 -2.39
CA ALA A 250 23.74 -1.53 -3.57
C ALA A 250 24.62 -0.34 -4.04
N ASP A 251 25.83 -0.64 -4.55
CA ASP A 251 26.72 0.37 -5.14
C ASP A 251 26.36 0.54 -6.63
N PRO A 252 25.87 1.72 -7.07
CA PRO A 252 25.55 1.95 -8.47
C PRO A 252 26.82 2.18 -9.31
N PRO A 253 26.78 1.94 -10.62
CA PRO A 253 27.92 2.21 -11.50
C PRO A 253 28.23 3.71 -11.64
N ILE A 254 27.25 4.59 -11.41
CA ILE A 254 27.34 6.03 -11.53
C ILE A 254 26.46 6.72 -10.50
N THR A 255 26.74 7.98 -10.18
CA THR A 255 25.91 8.83 -9.33
C THR A 255 24.53 9.06 -9.94
N TRP A 256 23.50 9.07 -9.10
CA TRP A 256 22.11 9.13 -9.55
C TRP A 256 21.32 10.34 -9.00
N HIS A 257 21.99 11.47 -8.73
CA HIS A 257 21.34 12.71 -8.26
C HIS A 257 20.16 13.15 -9.11
N VAL A 258 20.21 12.91 -10.42
CA VAL A 258 19.15 13.25 -11.40
C VAL A 258 18.58 12.04 -12.14
N ALA A 259 19.09 10.83 -11.90
CA ALA A 259 18.52 9.58 -12.39
C ALA A 259 17.56 9.02 -11.34
N ARG A 260 16.33 9.55 -11.31
CA ARG A 260 15.36 9.31 -10.23
C ARG A 260 14.43 8.12 -10.46
N ASP A 261 14.70 7.32 -11.49
CA ASP A 261 13.90 6.17 -11.88
C ASP A 261 13.75 5.11 -10.77
N GLY A 262 14.76 4.90 -9.92
CA GLY A 262 14.68 3.99 -8.78
C GLY A 262 13.65 4.42 -7.73
N VAL A 263 13.58 5.72 -7.42
CA VAL A 263 12.55 6.28 -6.51
C VAL A 263 11.17 6.18 -7.15
N ALA A 264 11.08 6.50 -8.45
CA ALA A 264 9.84 6.38 -9.21
C ALA A 264 9.37 4.92 -9.31
N GLU A 265 10.27 3.94 -9.45
CA GLU A 265 9.94 2.51 -9.46
C GLU A 265 9.27 2.09 -8.14
N ILE A 266 9.78 2.54 -6.98
CA ILE A 266 9.16 2.29 -5.67
C ILE A 266 7.76 2.90 -5.61
N ALA A 267 7.60 4.16 -5.96
CA ALA A 267 6.30 4.84 -5.91
C ALA A 267 5.27 4.17 -6.84
N ASN A 268 5.69 3.78 -8.04
CA ASN A 268 4.84 3.05 -8.99
C ASN A 268 4.50 1.63 -8.51
N PHE A 269 5.43 0.93 -7.85
CA PHE A 269 5.16 -0.35 -7.21
C PHE A 269 4.05 -0.22 -6.13
N LEU A 270 4.14 0.79 -5.26
CA LEU A 270 3.11 1.06 -4.25
C LEU A 270 1.76 1.39 -4.89
N ALA A 271 1.74 2.12 -6.00
CA ALA A 271 0.53 2.43 -6.75
C ALA A 271 -0.09 1.21 -7.45
N LEU A 272 0.73 0.32 -8.05
CA LEU A 272 0.27 -0.94 -8.64
C LEU A 272 -0.38 -1.84 -7.59
N MET A 273 0.27 -1.97 -6.44
CA MET A 273 -0.26 -2.71 -5.30
C MET A 273 -1.57 -2.06 -4.79
N GLY A 274 -1.60 -0.72 -4.70
CA GLY A 274 -2.79 0.06 -4.39
C GLY A 274 -3.95 -0.22 -5.34
N GLY A 275 -3.67 -0.36 -6.64
CA GLY A 275 -4.67 -0.74 -7.65
C GLY A 275 -5.28 -2.12 -7.39
N SER A 276 -4.46 -3.11 -7.04
CA SER A 276 -4.92 -4.47 -6.70
C SER A 276 -5.76 -4.48 -5.42
N MET A 277 -5.35 -3.76 -4.38
CA MET A 277 -6.14 -3.57 -3.16
C MET A 277 -7.46 -2.86 -3.45
N GLY A 278 -7.45 -1.82 -4.29
CA GLY A 278 -8.65 -1.09 -4.70
C GLY A 278 -9.65 -1.96 -5.46
N LYS A 279 -9.16 -2.88 -6.32
CA LYS A 279 -10.02 -3.87 -7.02
C LYS A 279 -10.68 -4.83 -6.02
N LEU A 280 -9.92 -5.39 -5.10
CA LEU A 280 -10.43 -6.27 -4.05
C LEU A 280 -11.46 -5.55 -3.17
N ALA A 281 -11.16 -4.34 -2.76
CA ALA A 281 -12.05 -3.52 -1.94
C ALA A 281 -13.37 -3.18 -2.65
N LEU A 282 -13.32 -2.86 -3.95
CA LEU A 282 -14.52 -2.62 -4.74
C LEU A 282 -15.40 -3.86 -4.83
N ASP A 283 -14.81 -5.05 -5.03
CA ASP A 283 -15.56 -6.31 -5.02
C ASP A 283 -16.27 -6.54 -3.65
N ILE A 284 -15.56 -6.29 -2.54
CA ILE A 284 -16.14 -6.43 -1.19
C ILE A 284 -17.31 -5.43 -1.01
N ILE A 285 -17.12 -4.15 -1.39
CA ILE A 285 -18.16 -3.12 -1.30
C ILE A 285 -19.43 -3.56 -2.05
N VAL A 286 -19.26 -4.00 -3.30
CA VAL A 286 -20.41 -4.45 -4.12
C VAL A 286 -21.06 -5.70 -3.55
N MET A 287 -20.27 -6.73 -3.18
CA MET A 287 -20.81 -7.97 -2.61
C MET A 287 -21.46 -7.79 -1.23
N SER A 288 -21.11 -6.71 -0.49
CA SER A 288 -21.70 -6.41 0.82
C SER A 288 -22.93 -5.50 0.75
N SER A 289 -23.34 -5.06 -0.46
CA SER A 289 -24.61 -4.32 -0.63
C SER A 289 -25.82 -5.15 -0.16
N ASN A 290 -26.87 -4.48 0.28
CA ASN A 290 -28.09 -5.16 0.78
C ASN A 290 -28.69 -6.10 -0.27
N GLU A 291 -28.60 -5.72 -1.55
CA GLU A 291 -29.15 -6.47 -2.67
C GLU A 291 -28.39 -7.77 -2.94
N LEU A 292 -27.10 -7.81 -2.67
CA LEU A 292 -26.26 -8.99 -2.87
C LEU A 292 -26.03 -9.77 -1.57
N GLY A 293 -25.57 -9.12 -0.52
CA GLY A 293 -25.37 -9.69 0.82
C GLY A 293 -24.43 -10.90 0.87
N GLU A 294 -23.50 -11.05 -0.09
CA GLU A 294 -22.66 -12.24 -0.26
C GLU A 294 -21.48 -12.28 0.70
N VAL A 295 -21.01 -11.11 1.13
CA VAL A 295 -19.96 -10.98 2.15
C VAL A 295 -20.24 -9.79 3.06
N SER A 296 -19.56 -9.73 4.22
CA SER A 296 -19.47 -8.52 5.04
C SER A 296 -18.12 -8.44 5.72
N GLU A 297 -17.63 -7.20 5.97
CA GLU A 297 -16.42 -6.98 6.75
C GLU A 297 -16.55 -7.56 8.18
N PRO A 298 -15.40 -7.81 8.87
CA PRO A 298 -15.38 -8.33 10.22
C PRO A 298 -16.28 -7.54 11.17
N PHE A 299 -17.01 -8.25 12.03
CA PHE A 299 -17.80 -7.59 13.04
C PHE A 299 -16.92 -7.05 14.17
N VAL A 300 -16.92 -5.74 14.33
CA VAL A 300 -16.39 -5.05 15.51
C VAL A 300 -17.49 -4.12 16.04
N PRO A 301 -17.80 -4.11 17.33
CA PRO A 301 -18.83 -3.24 17.87
C PRO A 301 -18.63 -1.78 17.43
N HIS A 302 -19.68 -1.16 16.93
CA HIS A 302 -19.74 0.22 16.41
C HIS A 302 -18.87 0.52 15.17
N ARG A 303 -18.07 -0.41 14.64
CA ARG A 303 -17.32 -0.19 13.41
C ARG A 303 -18.28 -0.10 12.21
N GLY A 304 -18.16 0.95 11.41
CA GLY A 304 -19.04 1.18 10.26
C GLY A 304 -20.47 1.58 10.62
N ALA A 305 -20.74 1.88 11.90
CA ALA A 305 -22.08 2.23 12.35
C ALA A 305 -22.56 3.57 11.76
N SER A 306 -23.87 3.61 11.46
CA SER A 306 -24.54 4.85 11.07
C SER A 306 -24.94 5.66 12.33
N SER A 307 -24.85 6.99 12.26
CA SER A 307 -25.31 7.89 13.32
C SER A 307 -26.85 7.93 13.44
N THR A 308 -27.57 7.49 12.42
CA THR A 308 -29.05 7.57 12.35
C THR A 308 -29.74 6.22 12.20
N MET A 309 -29.07 5.21 11.63
CA MET A 309 -29.64 3.89 11.34
C MET A 309 -28.88 2.80 12.09
N PRO A 310 -29.39 2.29 13.24
CA PRO A 310 -28.66 1.37 14.11
C PRO A 310 -28.23 0.05 13.45
N GLN A 311 -29.01 -0.42 12.48
CA GLN A 311 -28.76 -1.66 11.76
C GLN A 311 -27.74 -1.54 10.62
N LYS A 312 -27.42 -0.30 10.17
CA LYS A 312 -26.55 -0.08 9.03
C LYS A 312 -25.09 -0.33 9.39
N ARG A 313 -24.43 -1.14 8.57
CA ARG A 313 -23.01 -1.49 8.70
C ARG A 313 -22.30 -1.19 7.39
N ASN A 314 -21.47 -0.16 7.37
CA ASN A 314 -20.74 0.25 6.19
C ASN A 314 -19.40 -0.51 6.09
N PRO A 315 -18.95 -0.89 4.89
CA PRO A 315 -17.66 -1.53 4.67
C PRO A 315 -16.53 -0.50 4.66
N ILE A 316 -16.29 0.16 5.82
CA ILE A 316 -15.41 1.33 5.92
C ILE A 316 -13.95 1.03 5.63
N SER A 317 -13.46 -0.21 5.87
CA SER A 317 -12.11 -0.59 5.49
C SER A 317 -11.97 -0.58 3.98
N SER A 318 -12.91 -1.19 3.27
CA SER A 318 -12.91 -1.25 1.80
C SER A 318 -13.09 0.14 1.17
N GLU A 319 -13.91 1.02 1.76
CA GLU A 319 -14.07 2.41 1.33
C GLU A 319 -12.75 3.19 1.44
N VAL A 320 -12.03 3.05 2.56
CA VAL A 320 -10.71 3.67 2.77
C VAL A 320 -9.67 3.12 1.81
N ILE A 321 -9.61 1.80 1.60
CA ILE A 321 -8.70 1.16 0.65
C ILE A 321 -8.92 1.69 -0.76
N LEU A 322 -10.19 1.79 -1.18
CA LEU A 322 -10.53 2.31 -2.51
C LEU A 322 -10.09 3.76 -2.68
N ALA A 323 -10.27 4.62 -1.68
CA ALA A 323 -9.77 6.00 -1.68
C ALA A 323 -8.24 6.03 -1.74
N ALA A 324 -7.56 5.26 -0.88
CA ALA A 324 -6.10 5.15 -0.81
C ALA A 324 -5.50 4.76 -2.16
N SER A 325 -6.13 3.84 -2.90
CA SER A 325 -5.68 3.42 -4.24
C SER A 325 -5.60 4.57 -5.25
N LYS A 326 -6.48 5.58 -5.11
CA LYS A 326 -6.49 6.77 -5.99
C LYS A 326 -5.39 7.75 -5.62
N VAL A 327 -5.16 7.96 -4.32
CA VAL A 327 -4.09 8.84 -3.82
C VAL A 327 -2.72 8.27 -4.20
N LEU A 328 -2.49 6.97 -3.99
CA LEU A 328 -1.24 6.29 -4.40
C LEU A 328 -0.93 6.48 -5.89
N ARG A 329 -1.95 6.36 -6.75
CA ARG A 329 -1.78 6.61 -8.18
C ARG A 329 -1.40 8.06 -8.48
N SER A 330 -1.99 9.02 -7.77
CA SER A 330 -1.67 10.44 -7.94
C SER A 330 -0.24 10.76 -7.50
N ASN A 331 0.18 10.20 -6.36
CA ASN A 331 1.54 10.37 -5.85
C ASN A 331 2.60 9.74 -6.76
N ALA A 332 2.32 8.57 -7.34
CA ALA A 332 3.20 7.97 -8.35
C ALA A 332 3.38 8.90 -9.57
N GLY A 333 2.32 9.58 -9.99
CA GLY A 333 2.39 10.62 -11.04
C GLY A 333 3.31 11.78 -10.64
N LEU A 334 3.20 12.28 -9.40
CA LEU A 334 4.08 13.34 -8.91
C LEU A 334 5.56 12.91 -8.89
N VAL A 335 5.84 11.66 -8.50
CA VAL A 335 7.22 11.15 -8.49
C VAL A 335 7.74 10.94 -9.91
N LEU A 336 6.90 10.55 -10.87
CA LEU A 336 7.27 10.51 -12.29
C LEU A 336 7.59 11.91 -12.84
N ASP A 337 6.81 12.94 -12.47
CA ASP A 337 7.13 14.33 -12.80
C ASP A 337 8.47 14.76 -12.17
N GLY A 338 8.77 14.26 -10.96
CA GLY A 338 10.05 14.46 -10.26
C GLY A 338 11.27 13.91 -10.99
N MET A 339 11.11 12.97 -11.92
CA MET A 339 12.20 12.42 -12.74
C MET A 339 12.72 13.42 -13.77
N VAL A 340 11.92 14.42 -14.16
CA VAL A 340 12.29 15.40 -15.17
C VAL A 340 13.12 16.51 -14.50
N ALA A 341 14.36 16.14 -14.15
CA ALA A 341 15.33 17.01 -13.49
C ALA A 341 16.28 17.65 -14.50
N ASP A 342 16.77 18.84 -14.17
CA ASP A 342 17.68 19.60 -15.02
C ASP A 342 19.14 19.36 -14.63
N PHE A 343 20.00 19.25 -15.64
CA PHE A 343 21.45 19.10 -15.51
C PHE A 343 21.87 18.04 -14.46
N GLU A 344 22.85 18.35 -13.61
CA GLU A 344 23.41 17.45 -12.59
C GLU A 344 22.73 17.57 -11.24
N ARG A 345 21.77 18.53 -11.06
CA ARG A 345 20.98 18.72 -9.84
C ARG A 345 19.66 19.41 -10.13
N ALA A 346 18.57 18.85 -9.62
CA ALA A 346 17.22 19.34 -9.87
C ALA A 346 16.92 20.70 -9.23
N SER A 347 16.16 21.54 -9.94
CA SER A 347 15.58 22.79 -9.46
C SER A 347 14.05 22.66 -9.33
N GLY A 348 13.56 22.16 -8.20
CA GLY A 348 12.12 22.05 -7.95
C GLY A 348 11.54 20.64 -8.06
N PRO A 349 11.71 19.86 -9.17
CA PRO A 349 11.14 18.53 -9.29
C PRO A 349 11.51 17.57 -8.14
N TRP A 350 12.75 17.64 -7.64
CA TRP A 350 13.18 16.85 -6.48
C TRP A 350 12.31 17.06 -5.23
N HIS A 351 11.77 18.25 -5.00
CA HIS A 351 10.90 18.54 -3.86
C HIS A 351 9.56 17.77 -3.91
N LEU A 352 9.12 17.30 -5.09
CA LEU A 352 7.93 16.46 -5.23
C LEU A 352 8.09 15.13 -4.48
N GLU A 353 9.31 14.59 -4.46
CA GLU A 353 9.61 13.34 -3.74
C GLU A 353 9.48 13.51 -2.23
N TRP A 354 9.85 14.68 -1.67
CA TRP A 354 9.76 14.94 -0.22
C TRP A 354 8.31 14.89 0.29
N VAL A 355 7.37 15.20 -0.58
CA VAL A 355 5.93 15.12 -0.29
C VAL A 355 5.40 13.73 -0.62
N ALA A 356 5.59 13.29 -1.85
CA ALA A 356 4.89 12.13 -2.40
C ALA A 356 5.43 10.79 -1.86
N VAL A 357 6.72 10.67 -1.55
CA VAL A 357 7.31 9.39 -1.11
C VAL A 357 6.86 9.03 0.30
N PRO A 358 7.04 9.86 1.35
CA PRO A 358 6.56 9.54 2.70
C PRO A 358 5.06 9.30 2.73
N GLU A 359 4.29 10.15 2.04
CA GLU A 359 2.84 10.03 1.95
C GLU A 359 2.42 8.70 1.31
N SER A 360 3.09 8.28 0.24
CA SER A 360 2.82 7.00 -0.42
C SER A 360 3.04 5.82 0.51
N PHE A 361 4.11 5.80 1.29
CA PHE A 361 4.37 4.73 2.25
C PHE A 361 3.32 4.70 3.36
N VAL A 362 2.99 5.85 3.93
CA VAL A 362 1.96 5.94 5.00
C VAL A 362 0.62 5.42 4.50
N ILE A 363 0.18 5.85 3.32
CA ILE A 363 -1.10 5.43 2.72
C ILE A 363 -1.07 3.96 2.31
N ALA A 364 0.02 3.50 1.68
CA ALA A 364 0.13 2.10 1.24
C ALA A 364 0.08 1.13 2.42
N VAL A 365 0.81 1.40 3.49
CA VAL A 365 0.81 0.58 4.70
C VAL A 365 -0.55 0.66 5.42
N GLY A 366 -1.18 1.82 5.44
CA GLY A 366 -2.56 1.98 5.93
C GLY A 366 -3.53 1.11 5.14
N ALA A 367 -3.48 1.15 3.81
CA ALA A 367 -4.32 0.33 2.94
C ALA A 367 -4.05 -1.18 3.09
N LEU A 368 -2.77 -1.60 3.19
CA LEU A 368 -2.41 -3.00 3.46
C LEU A 368 -2.97 -3.49 4.80
N SER A 369 -2.85 -2.68 5.85
CA SER A 369 -3.39 -3.00 7.17
C SER A 369 -4.91 -3.15 7.15
N GLN A 370 -5.64 -2.24 6.46
CA GLN A 370 -7.08 -2.34 6.29
C GLN A 370 -7.47 -3.56 5.43
N THR A 371 -6.69 -3.89 4.39
CA THR A 371 -6.92 -5.06 3.53
C THR A 371 -6.76 -6.35 4.34
N HIS A 372 -5.68 -6.48 5.11
CA HIS A 372 -5.47 -7.62 5.99
C HIS A 372 -6.60 -7.75 7.02
N PHE A 373 -7.00 -6.65 7.67
CA PHE A 373 -8.13 -6.64 8.60
C PHE A 373 -9.44 -7.11 7.93
N ALA A 374 -9.77 -6.57 6.76
CA ALA A 374 -11.01 -6.92 6.06
C ALA A 374 -11.07 -8.39 5.65
N LEU A 375 -9.92 -8.95 5.21
CA LEU A 375 -9.83 -10.35 4.76
C LEU A 375 -9.77 -11.35 5.90
N SER A 376 -8.99 -11.07 6.96
CA SER A 376 -8.76 -12.02 8.07
C SER A 376 -10.03 -12.40 8.84
N GLY A 377 -11.02 -11.53 8.83
CA GLY A 377 -12.31 -11.78 9.46
C GLY A 377 -13.50 -11.65 8.51
N LEU A 378 -13.28 -11.78 7.21
CA LEU A 378 -14.33 -11.68 6.19
C LEU A 378 -15.45 -12.69 6.47
N CYS A 379 -16.66 -12.19 6.70
CA CYS A 379 -17.84 -13.00 6.83
C CYS A 379 -18.34 -13.36 5.43
N VAL A 380 -18.31 -14.65 5.10
CA VAL A 380 -18.75 -15.18 3.79
C VAL A 380 -20.11 -15.85 3.97
N HIS A 381 -21.11 -15.37 3.22
CA HIS A 381 -22.48 -15.85 3.29
C HIS A 381 -22.77 -16.82 2.14
N SER A 382 -22.22 -18.05 2.22
CA SER A 382 -22.31 -19.06 1.15
C SER A 382 -23.76 -19.40 0.76
N LYS A 383 -24.69 -19.38 1.71
CA LYS A 383 -26.12 -19.58 1.41
C LYS A 383 -26.64 -18.44 0.52
N GLN A 384 -26.33 -17.19 0.85
CA GLN A 384 -26.74 -16.02 0.03
C GLN A 384 -26.12 -16.06 -1.36
N MET A 385 -24.85 -16.49 -1.49
CA MET A 385 -24.21 -16.71 -2.79
C MET A 385 -24.97 -17.72 -3.64
N LEU A 386 -25.41 -18.81 -3.02
CA LEU A 386 -26.23 -19.84 -3.69
C LEU A 386 -27.62 -19.31 -4.07
N ASP A 387 -28.29 -18.61 -3.15
CA ASP A 387 -29.59 -18.01 -3.41
C ASP A 387 -29.51 -17.00 -4.58
N ASN A 388 -28.46 -16.15 -4.61
CA ASN A 388 -28.22 -15.24 -5.71
C ASN A 388 -27.93 -15.98 -7.03
N LEU A 389 -27.18 -17.07 -6.98
CA LEU A 389 -26.88 -17.89 -8.15
C LEU A 389 -28.16 -18.43 -8.82
N HIS A 390 -29.15 -18.78 -8.02
CA HIS A 390 -30.43 -19.27 -8.51
C HIS A 390 -31.46 -18.16 -8.83
N SER A 391 -31.16 -16.89 -8.52
CA SER A 391 -32.14 -15.79 -8.66
C SER A 391 -32.61 -15.55 -10.10
N THR A 392 -31.83 -15.96 -11.10
CA THR A 392 -32.18 -15.89 -12.53
C THR A 392 -32.94 -17.11 -13.01
N LYS A 393 -33.44 -17.98 -12.10
CA LYS A 393 -34.28 -19.16 -12.43
C LYS A 393 -33.65 -20.08 -13.49
N GLY A 394 -32.33 -20.23 -13.47
CA GLY A 394 -31.56 -21.08 -14.40
C GLY A 394 -31.04 -20.38 -15.64
N LEU A 395 -31.40 -19.13 -15.91
CA LEU A 395 -30.91 -18.42 -17.08
C LEU A 395 -29.38 -18.30 -17.10
N ILE A 396 -28.72 -18.28 -15.94
CA ILE A 396 -27.25 -18.21 -15.83
C ILE A 396 -26.54 -19.42 -16.48
N VAL A 397 -27.24 -20.54 -16.69
CA VAL A 397 -26.70 -21.75 -17.34
C VAL A 397 -27.29 -22.01 -18.72
N ALA A 398 -27.89 -21.03 -19.36
CA ALA A 398 -28.39 -21.14 -20.73
C ALA A 398 -27.31 -21.64 -21.71
N GLU A 399 -26.05 -21.22 -21.54
CA GLU A 399 -24.89 -21.72 -22.31
C GLU A 399 -24.68 -23.23 -22.10
N ALA A 400 -24.74 -23.71 -20.85
CA ALA A 400 -24.59 -25.13 -20.55
C ALA A 400 -25.62 -25.96 -21.27
N VAL A 401 -26.90 -25.53 -21.25
CA VAL A 401 -28.00 -26.19 -21.95
C VAL A 401 -27.78 -26.17 -23.45
N MET A 402 -27.40 -25.02 -24.03
CA MET A 402 -27.09 -24.88 -25.45
C MET A 402 -26.01 -25.85 -25.88
N MET A 403 -24.90 -25.91 -25.12
CA MET A 403 -23.77 -26.79 -25.43
C MET A 403 -24.10 -28.26 -25.24
N GLY A 404 -24.90 -28.61 -24.23
CA GLY A 404 -25.40 -29.98 -24.02
C GLY A 404 -26.37 -30.46 -25.11
N LEU A 405 -27.20 -29.56 -25.64
CA LEU A 405 -28.15 -29.86 -26.71
C LEU A 405 -27.51 -29.88 -28.11
N ALA A 406 -26.44 -29.08 -28.33
CA ALA A 406 -25.78 -28.94 -29.61
C ALA A 406 -25.33 -30.24 -30.31
N PRO A 407 -24.80 -31.28 -29.63
CA PRO A 407 -24.51 -32.57 -30.25
C PRO A 407 -25.71 -33.31 -30.88
N HIS A 408 -26.91 -33.02 -30.38
CA HIS A 408 -28.14 -33.69 -30.82
C HIS A 408 -28.87 -32.98 -31.95
N VAL A 409 -28.75 -31.64 -32.03
CA VAL A 409 -29.55 -30.84 -33.00
C VAL A 409 -28.73 -29.85 -33.82
N GLY A 410 -27.43 -29.76 -33.54
CA GLY A 410 -26.56 -28.75 -34.11
C GLY A 410 -26.55 -27.44 -33.33
N ARG A 411 -25.42 -26.70 -33.35
CA ARG A 411 -25.20 -25.50 -32.51
C ARG A 411 -26.25 -24.39 -32.74
N ASN A 412 -26.54 -24.07 -34.00
CA ASN A 412 -27.47 -22.98 -34.32
C ASN A 412 -28.89 -23.29 -33.85
N LYS A 413 -29.36 -24.52 -34.11
CA LYS A 413 -30.69 -24.95 -33.68
C LYS A 413 -30.80 -25.03 -32.14
N ALA A 414 -29.72 -25.50 -31.48
CA ALA A 414 -29.65 -25.51 -30.01
C ALA A 414 -29.74 -24.08 -29.45
N HIS A 415 -29.04 -23.12 -30.05
CA HIS A 415 -29.12 -21.71 -29.69
C HIS A 415 -30.53 -21.18 -29.79
N ASP A 416 -31.22 -21.41 -30.93
CA ASP A 416 -32.58 -20.88 -31.16
C ASP A 416 -33.59 -21.49 -30.15
N ILE A 417 -33.53 -22.81 -29.88
CA ILE A 417 -34.36 -23.48 -28.91
C ILE A 417 -34.17 -22.89 -27.49
N VAL A 418 -32.88 -22.70 -27.08
CA VAL A 418 -32.55 -22.16 -25.76
C VAL A 418 -32.93 -20.68 -25.67
N TYR A 419 -32.74 -19.91 -26.73
CA TYR A 419 -33.14 -18.50 -26.79
C TYR A 419 -34.64 -18.35 -26.57
N GLU A 420 -35.48 -19.17 -27.26
CA GLU A 420 -36.92 -19.14 -27.08
C GLU A 420 -37.31 -19.56 -25.66
N ALA A 421 -36.68 -20.60 -25.08
CA ALA A 421 -36.92 -21.03 -23.72
C ALA A 421 -36.54 -19.95 -22.70
N CYS A 422 -35.44 -19.24 -22.89
CA CYS A 422 -35.04 -18.12 -22.04
C CYS A 422 -36.05 -16.97 -22.11
N ARG A 423 -36.50 -16.59 -23.33
CA ARG A 423 -37.54 -15.58 -23.50
C ARG A 423 -38.82 -15.94 -22.78
N GLU A 424 -39.27 -17.19 -22.96
CA GLU A 424 -40.47 -17.73 -22.31
C GLU A 424 -40.34 -17.76 -20.79
N SER A 425 -39.15 -18.13 -20.25
CA SER A 425 -38.84 -18.10 -18.82
C SER A 425 -39.02 -16.68 -18.25
N ILE A 426 -38.53 -15.67 -18.94
CA ILE A 426 -38.65 -14.26 -18.53
C ILE A 426 -40.07 -13.75 -18.62
N GLU A 427 -40.76 -13.99 -19.75
CA GLU A 427 -42.13 -13.50 -20.01
C GLU A 427 -43.15 -14.10 -19.08
N LYS A 428 -43.01 -15.41 -18.73
CA LYS A 428 -43.94 -16.15 -17.91
C LYS A 428 -43.52 -16.33 -16.46
N ASP A 429 -42.41 -15.76 -16.06
CA ASP A 429 -41.81 -15.87 -14.72
C ASP A 429 -41.56 -17.32 -14.23
N ARG A 430 -41.16 -18.20 -15.16
CA ARG A 430 -40.90 -19.64 -14.94
C ARG A 430 -39.41 -19.94 -14.96
N THR A 431 -39.04 -21.14 -14.46
CA THR A 431 -37.64 -21.61 -14.55
C THR A 431 -37.30 -22.01 -15.99
N LEU A 432 -36.03 -21.85 -16.37
CA LEU A 432 -35.54 -22.32 -17.67
C LEU A 432 -35.78 -23.84 -17.85
N LEU A 433 -35.61 -24.61 -16.78
CA LEU A 433 -35.87 -26.06 -16.78
C LEU A 433 -37.32 -26.39 -17.17
N GLU A 434 -38.29 -25.73 -16.56
CA GLU A 434 -39.73 -25.97 -16.89
C GLU A 434 -40.00 -25.63 -18.35
N CYS A 435 -39.48 -24.52 -18.87
CA CYS A 435 -39.66 -24.13 -20.27
C CYS A 435 -39.00 -25.12 -21.25
N LEU A 436 -37.86 -25.69 -20.89
CA LEU A 436 -37.16 -26.68 -21.71
C LEU A 436 -37.85 -28.03 -21.72
N LEU A 437 -38.42 -28.48 -20.59
CA LEU A 437 -39.14 -29.76 -20.50
C LEU A 437 -40.45 -29.77 -21.27
N GLU A 438 -41.01 -28.64 -21.63
CA GLU A 438 -42.19 -28.52 -22.49
C GLU A 438 -41.87 -28.55 -23.99
N LYS A 439 -40.57 -28.50 -24.39
CA LYS A 439 -40.14 -28.50 -25.79
C LYS A 439 -39.87 -29.93 -26.30
N PRO A 440 -40.65 -30.43 -27.27
CA PRO A 440 -40.42 -31.78 -27.83
C PRO A 440 -39.04 -31.94 -28.46
N GLU A 441 -38.45 -30.86 -28.98
CA GLU A 441 -37.10 -30.85 -29.56
C GLU A 441 -36.03 -31.15 -28.51
N VAL A 442 -36.27 -30.86 -27.24
CA VAL A 442 -35.39 -31.14 -26.10
C VAL A 442 -35.69 -32.54 -25.56
N THR A 443 -36.96 -32.79 -25.16
CA THR A 443 -37.36 -34.02 -24.46
C THR A 443 -37.29 -35.29 -25.32
N SER A 444 -37.34 -35.17 -26.66
CA SER A 444 -37.05 -36.27 -27.59
C SER A 444 -35.57 -36.63 -27.71
N LYS A 445 -34.64 -35.79 -27.22
CA LYS A 445 -33.19 -35.97 -27.34
C LYS A 445 -32.47 -36.20 -26.03
N MET A 446 -33.04 -35.72 -24.94
CA MET A 446 -32.43 -35.75 -23.62
C MET A 446 -33.44 -36.18 -22.57
N SER A 447 -33.02 -36.99 -21.59
CA SER A 447 -33.88 -37.33 -20.44
C SER A 447 -34.06 -36.12 -19.51
N THR A 448 -35.13 -36.16 -18.69
CA THR A 448 -35.39 -35.14 -17.70
C THR A 448 -34.20 -34.92 -16.75
N GLU A 449 -33.53 -36.02 -16.34
CA GLU A 449 -32.35 -35.96 -15.48
C GLU A 449 -31.18 -35.25 -16.18
N GLN A 450 -30.98 -35.50 -17.48
CA GLN A 450 -29.90 -34.81 -18.26
C GLN A 450 -30.19 -33.31 -18.36
N VAL A 451 -31.42 -32.92 -18.69
CA VAL A 451 -31.80 -31.50 -18.76
C VAL A 451 -31.69 -30.85 -17.37
N SER A 452 -32.20 -31.51 -16.31
CA SER A 452 -32.10 -31.01 -14.94
C SER A 452 -30.64 -30.77 -14.51
N LYS A 453 -29.76 -31.73 -14.85
CA LYS A 453 -28.33 -31.60 -14.55
C LYS A 453 -27.68 -30.39 -15.24
N LEU A 454 -28.06 -30.11 -16.50
CA LEU A 454 -27.58 -28.96 -17.24
C LEU A 454 -28.15 -27.64 -16.70
N CYS A 455 -29.35 -27.65 -16.18
CA CYS A 455 -30.02 -26.48 -15.59
C CYS A 455 -29.59 -26.19 -14.15
N ASP A 456 -28.81 -27.06 -13.53
CA ASP A 456 -28.28 -26.83 -12.18
C ASP A 456 -26.89 -26.11 -12.26
N PRO A 457 -26.82 -24.83 -11.82
CA PRO A 457 -25.62 -24.02 -11.95
C PRO A 457 -24.40 -24.62 -11.25
N VAL A 458 -24.55 -25.40 -10.20
CA VAL A 458 -23.42 -26.01 -9.47
C VAL A 458 -22.65 -27.04 -10.31
N ASN A 459 -23.26 -27.53 -11.40
CA ASN A 459 -22.62 -28.47 -12.33
C ASN A 459 -21.83 -27.77 -13.48
N TYR A 460 -21.86 -26.44 -13.53
CA TYR A 460 -21.20 -25.70 -14.64
C TYR A 460 -20.14 -24.71 -14.13
N LEU A 461 -19.26 -25.21 -13.25
CA LEU A 461 -18.18 -24.40 -12.64
C LEU A 461 -16.87 -24.44 -13.46
N GLY A 462 -16.86 -25.20 -14.56
CA GLY A 462 -15.68 -25.32 -15.43
C GLY A 462 -14.43 -25.78 -14.66
N ALA A 463 -13.30 -25.11 -14.92
CA ALA A 463 -12.02 -25.41 -14.29
C ALA A 463 -11.74 -24.56 -13.02
N SER A 464 -12.77 -23.92 -12.42
CA SER A 464 -12.59 -23.01 -11.28
C SER A 464 -11.78 -23.64 -10.13
N GLY A 465 -12.14 -24.86 -9.71
CA GLY A 465 -11.44 -25.57 -8.63
C GLY A 465 -9.99 -25.93 -9.00
N ARG A 466 -9.73 -26.37 -10.24
CA ARG A 466 -8.37 -26.68 -10.70
C ARG A 466 -7.48 -25.43 -10.72
N MET A 467 -8.01 -24.28 -11.18
CA MET A 467 -7.28 -23.02 -11.18
C MET A 467 -6.97 -22.54 -9.75
N VAL A 468 -7.86 -22.81 -8.78
CA VAL A 468 -7.56 -22.56 -7.37
C VAL A 468 -6.37 -23.39 -6.91
N ASP A 469 -6.39 -24.70 -7.20
CA ASP A 469 -5.30 -25.62 -6.84
C ASP A 469 -3.96 -25.16 -7.45
N ASP A 470 -3.96 -24.78 -8.73
CA ASP A 470 -2.77 -24.31 -9.44
C ASP A 470 -2.18 -23.01 -8.79
N VAL A 471 -3.03 -22.08 -8.38
CA VAL A 471 -2.59 -20.84 -7.69
C VAL A 471 -2.08 -21.14 -6.27
N LEU A 472 -2.71 -22.09 -5.57
CA LEU A 472 -2.25 -22.52 -4.24
C LEU A 472 -0.93 -23.28 -4.28
N ALA A 473 -0.57 -23.90 -5.42
CA ALA A 473 0.70 -24.60 -5.62
C ALA A 473 1.87 -23.64 -5.85
N VAL A 474 1.64 -22.38 -6.16
CA VAL A 474 2.70 -21.35 -6.28
C VAL A 474 3.16 -20.98 -4.86
N ASP A 475 4.47 -21.09 -4.59
CA ASP A 475 5.07 -20.77 -3.28
C ASP A 475 5.07 -19.28 -2.93
#